data_8018c21c537ee59bc342655bbf1dc5b0
#
_entry.id   8018c21c537ee59bc342655bbf1dc5b0
#
_cell.length_a   1.000
_cell.length_b   1.000
_cell.length_c   1.000
_cell.angle_alpha   90.00
_cell.angle_beta   90.00
_cell.angle_gamma   90.00
#
_symmetry.space_group_name_H-M   'P 1'
#
loop_
_entity.id
_entity.type
_entity.pdbx_description
1 polymer ?
#
loop_
_entity_poly.entity_id
_entity_poly.type
_entity_poly.pdbx_seq_one_letter_code
_entity_poly.pdbx_strand_id
1 'polypeptide(L)'
;MDTISKDKGRIWDSLQFKFGLSYILIIAGVLLLLNTYPLRVSQDLVFRSKATTLQSSVSVMVYSLSGLDRLTEENVSQAMAVVEETGLSRILVTDSAGKVLYDTRETNDALGEYSFYTEIVQALLGNDVFSSSYRDGAFRSRAASPVLYQNQIIGAVYAYEYDTEQAALLEGLQGNLLRLSAGIAVVVLCLSGLLSRALTRKIGQLLTAIREVREGAYSHRAEVPGRDEIAQLAQEFNSLTDRLQTTENARRRFVSDASHELKTPLAAIRLLTDSILQTENIDPETTREFVADIGAEAERLSRITEDLLRLTRLDSGVMEPPAVVDVLPVLEQVMRMMSLVAQEKGTELTYRSEGTCTVLASRDEIHQIIYNLTDNAVKYSPPGSTVQVSLFREGDQVVLTVEDNGAGIPEEDLPRIFERFYRVDKARSRAAGGTGLGLAIVRDTVEKRGGTVEAANRPGGGAVFTVRWPWREGGGQT
;
A
#
# COMPACT_ATOMS: atom_id res chain seq x y z
N MET A 1 -17.08 30.16 10.24
CA MET A 1 -16.60 30.26 11.64
C MET A 1 -17.02 29.01 12.35
N ASP A 2 -16.00 28.31 12.83
CA ASP A 2 -16.02 27.27 13.87
C ASP A 2 -16.78 25.96 13.60
N THR A 3 -16.01 24.94 13.30
CA THR A 3 -15.56 23.95 14.30
C THR A 3 -14.50 23.04 13.68
N ILE A 4 -13.25 23.47 13.76
CA ILE A 4 -12.14 22.52 13.70
C ILE A 4 -12.12 21.85 15.07
N SER A 5 -12.90 20.79 15.23
CA SER A 5 -12.74 19.81 16.30
C SER A 5 -11.31 19.30 16.23
N LYS A 6 -10.48 19.76 17.15
CA LYS A 6 -9.21 19.12 17.51
C LYS A 6 -9.54 17.69 17.94
N ASP A 7 -9.55 16.80 17.01
CA ASP A 7 -9.46 15.37 17.29
C ASP A 7 -8.06 15.12 17.87
N LYS A 8 -7.95 15.31 19.18
CA LYS A 8 -6.84 14.77 19.95
C LYS A 8 -7.02 13.26 19.91
N GLY A 9 -6.66 12.67 18.78
CA GLY A 9 -6.57 11.23 18.62
C GLY A 9 -5.83 10.70 19.84
N ARG A 10 -6.45 9.80 20.57
CA ARG A 10 -5.86 9.15 21.74
C ARG A 10 -4.44 8.77 21.36
N ILE A 11 -3.47 9.15 22.17
CA ILE A 11 -2.03 8.81 21.98
C ILE A 11 -1.89 7.31 21.67
N TRP A 12 -2.78 6.48 22.23
CA TRP A 12 -2.92 5.03 22.04
C TRP A 12 -3.27 4.60 20.60
N ASP A 13 -3.90 5.44 19.79
CA ASP A 13 -4.27 5.14 18.41
C ASP A 13 -3.18 5.53 17.42
N SER A 14 -2.17 6.28 17.88
CA SER A 14 -1.03 6.66 17.07
C SER A 14 -0.22 5.43 16.65
N LEU A 15 0.07 5.32 15.36
CA LEU A 15 0.94 4.28 14.79
C LEU A 15 2.32 4.27 15.49
N GLN A 16 2.82 5.47 15.83
CA GLN A 16 4.07 5.66 16.56
C GLN A 16 4.02 5.02 17.94
N PHE A 17 2.91 5.17 18.68
CA PHE A 17 2.72 4.56 19.98
C PHE A 17 2.62 3.03 19.90
N LYS A 18 1.87 2.53 18.93
CA LYS A 18 1.69 1.07 18.73
C LYS A 18 3.02 0.38 18.37
N PHE A 19 3.80 0.95 17.47
CA PHE A 19 5.14 0.44 17.16
C PHE A 19 6.08 0.55 18.36
N GLY A 20 6.11 1.71 19.04
CA GLY A 20 6.93 1.88 20.25
C GLY A 20 6.60 0.87 21.32
N LEU A 21 5.31 0.64 21.61
CA LEU A 21 4.86 -0.32 22.60
C LEU A 21 5.21 -1.77 22.23
N SER A 22 5.05 -2.16 20.97
CA SER A 22 5.41 -3.51 20.51
C SER A 22 6.90 -3.79 20.66
N TYR A 23 7.77 -2.84 20.31
CA TYR A 23 9.20 -2.95 20.50
C TYR A 23 9.58 -3.05 21.99
N ILE A 24 8.97 -2.22 22.84
CA ILE A 24 9.20 -2.27 24.29
C ILE A 24 8.83 -3.64 24.86
N LEU A 25 7.68 -4.22 24.47
CA LEU A 25 7.25 -5.54 24.94
C LEU A 25 8.20 -6.66 24.51
N ILE A 26 8.64 -6.64 23.25
CA ILE A 26 9.59 -7.63 22.73
C ILE A 26 10.92 -7.53 23.48
N ILE A 27 11.43 -6.32 23.66
CA ILE A 27 12.70 -6.07 24.36
C ILE A 27 12.58 -6.53 25.81
N ALA A 28 11.49 -6.17 26.52
CA ALA A 28 11.26 -6.59 27.89
C ALA A 28 11.25 -8.12 28.03
N GLY A 29 10.61 -8.82 27.09
CA GLY A 29 10.60 -10.29 27.05
C GLY A 29 12.00 -10.88 26.85
N VAL A 30 12.78 -10.35 25.90
CA VAL A 30 14.16 -10.79 25.66
C VAL A 30 15.07 -10.52 26.84
N LEU A 31 14.99 -9.32 27.45
CA LEU A 31 15.78 -8.97 28.62
C LEU A 31 15.42 -9.81 29.85
N LEU A 32 14.13 -10.11 30.05
CA LEU A 32 13.68 -11.02 31.10
C LEU A 32 14.32 -12.39 30.91
N LEU A 33 14.28 -12.95 29.71
CA LEU A 33 14.85 -14.24 29.40
C LEU A 33 16.36 -14.26 29.58
N LEU A 34 17.05 -13.20 29.11
CA LEU A 34 18.50 -13.06 29.22
C LEU A 34 18.96 -12.98 30.70
N ASN A 35 18.17 -12.37 31.57
CA ASN A 35 18.52 -12.23 33.00
C ASN A 35 18.06 -13.41 33.87
N THR A 36 17.11 -14.22 33.42
CA THR A 36 16.60 -15.34 34.24
C THR A 36 17.17 -16.69 33.84
N TYR A 37 17.25 -16.98 32.54
CA TYR A 37 17.64 -18.30 32.05
C TYR A 37 19.12 -18.64 32.33
N PRO A 38 20.12 -17.78 31.98
CA PRO A 38 21.52 -18.11 32.26
C PRO A 38 21.80 -18.28 33.75
N LEU A 39 21.16 -17.47 34.60
CA LEU A 39 21.34 -17.56 36.05
C LEU A 39 20.86 -18.91 36.59
N ARG A 40 19.67 -19.36 36.16
CA ARG A 40 19.12 -20.69 36.57
C ARG A 40 20.02 -21.83 36.11
N VAL A 41 20.48 -21.78 34.84
CA VAL A 41 21.39 -22.81 34.29
C VAL A 41 22.72 -22.81 35.04
N SER A 42 23.28 -21.65 35.36
CA SER A 42 24.55 -21.56 36.12
C SER A 42 24.40 -22.09 37.54
N GLN A 43 23.28 -21.78 38.23
CA GLN A 43 22.99 -22.34 39.54
C GLN A 43 22.84 -23.87 39.50
N ASP A 44 22.11 -24.43 38.55
CA ASP A 44 21.97 -25.89 38.41
C ASP A 44 23.29 -26.58 38.15
N LEU A 45 24.14 -25.95 37.31
CA LEU A 45 25.47 -26.47 37.02
C LEU A 45 26.37 -26.49 38.27
N VAL A 46 26.33 -25.41 39.06
CA VAL A 46 27.08 -25.34 40.34
C VAL A 46 26.57 -26.40 41.30
N PHE A 47 25.26 -26.59 41.46
CA PHE A 47 24.67 -27.61 42.30
C PHE A 47 25.13 -29.02 41.91
N ARG A 48 25.12 -29.35 40.61
CA ARG A 48 25.59 -30.66 40.12
C ARG A 48 27.09 -30.84 40.34
N SER A 49 27.87 -29.82 40.10
CA SER A 49 29.32 -29.86 40.35
C SER A 49 29.62 -30.11 41.84
N LYS A 50 28.91 -29.36 42.72
CA LYS A 50 29.03 -29.54 44.17
C LYS A 50 28.63 -30.93 44.61
N ALA A 51 27.55 -31.50 44.09
CA ALA A 51 27.13 -32.85 44.39
C ALA A 51 28.22 -33.86 44.08
N THR A 52 28.75 -33.78 42.84
CA THR A 52 29.80 -34.71 42.40
C THR A 52 31.07 -34.59 43.24
N THR A 53 31.54 -33.36 43.50
CA THR A 53 32.74 -33.10 44.27
C THR A 53 32.62 -33.56 45.73
N LEU A 54 31.53 -33.15 46.41
CA LEU A 54 31.31 -33.45 47.80
C LEU A 54 31.07 -34.95 48.06
N GLN A 55 30.28 -35.60 47.18
CA GLN A 55 30.08 -37.06 47.24
C GLN A 55 31.39 -37.83 47.00
N SER A 56 32.22 -37.37 46.04
CA SER A 56 33.53 -37.98 45.79
C SER A 56 34.44 -37.84 47.02
N SER A 57 34.46 -36.67 47.66
CA SER A 57 35.26 -36.45 48.88
C SER A 57 34.80 -37.36 50.01
N VAL A 58 33.46 -37.44 50.22
CA VAL A 58 32.89 -38.35 51.25
C VAL A 58 33.21 -39.82 50.92
N SER A 59 33.13 -40.22 49.63
CA SER A 59 33.46 -41.59 49.24
C SER A 59 34.94 -41.94 49.50
N VAL A 60 35.88 -41.02 49.31
CA VAL A 60 37.30 -41.22 49.67
C VAL A 60 37.45 -41.40 51.17
N MET A 61 36.79 -40.60 51.95
CA MET A 61 36.80 -40.72 53.42
C MET A 61 36.20 -42.06 53.90
N VAL A 62 35.06 -42.47 53.34
CA VAL A 62 34.45 -43.78 53.62
C VAL A 62 35.39 -44.90 53.24
N TYR A 63 36.08 -44.80 52.06
CA TYR A 63 37.04 -45.79 51.65
C TYR A 63 38.20 -45.92 52.64
N SER A 64 38.72 -44.80 53.17
CA SER A 64 39.80 -44.80 54.19
C SER A 64 39.38 -45.47 55.51
N LEU A 65 38.09 -45.51 55.83
CA LEU A 65 37.52 -46.10 57.01
C LEU A 65 37.01 -47.54 56.81
N SER A 66 36.77 -47.96 55.57
CA SER A 66 36.18 -49.27 55.25
C SER A 66 37.01 -50.48 55.59
N GLY A 67 38.29 -50.29 55.90
CA GLY A 67 39.22 -51.39 56.38
C GLY A 67 39.16 -51.66 57.90
N LEU A 68 38.38 -50.87 58.63
CA LEU A 68 38.32 -50.98 60.07
C LEU A 68 37.10 -51.86 60.49
N ASP A 69 37.32 -52.76 61.44
CA ASP A 69 36.24 -53.65 61.98
C ASP A 69 35.27 -52.90 62.94
N ARG A 70 35.78 -51.83 63.55
CA ARG A 70 35.06 -50.95 64.46
C ARG A 70 35.63 -49.54 64.41
N LEU A 71 34.78 -48.54 64.43
CA LEU A 71 35.20 -47.14 64.50
C LEU A 71 35.43 -46.75 65.99
N THR A 72 36.58 -46.17 66.27
CA THR A 72 36.97 -45.58 67.54
C THR A 72 37.58 -44.20 67.30
N GLU A 73 37.58 -43.33 68.31
CA GLU A 73 38.12 -41.97 68.19
C GLU A 73 39.59 -41.98 67.69
N GLU A 74 40.40 -42.93 68.12
CA GLU A 74 41.80 -43.04 67.80
C GLU A 74 42.07 -43.50 66.33
N ASN A 75 41.34 -44.55 65.87
CA ASN A 75 41.57 -45.07 64.50
C ASN A 75 40.90 -44.18 63.46
N VAL A 76 39.80 -43.52 63.76
CA VAL A 76 39.14 -42.53 62.90
C VAL A 76 40.03 -41.29 62.74
N SER A 77 40.60 -40.80 63.85
CA SER A 77 41.52 -39.65 63.81
C SER A 77 42.76 -39.95 62.96
N GLN A 78 43.36 -41.13 63.07
CA GLN A 78 44.47 -41.55 62.25
C GLN A 78 44.12 -41.69 60.78
N ALA A 79 42.98 -42.25 60.44
CA ALA A 79 42.50 -42.37 59.06
C ALA A 79 42.14 -41.00 58.43
N MET A 80 41.55 -40.08 59.19
CA MET A 80 41.19 -38.77 58.72
C MET A 80 42.38 -37.81 58.61
N ALA A 81 43.45 -37.98 59.39
CA ALA A 81 44.66 -37.17 59.25
C ALA A 81 45.33 -37.25 57.83
N VAL A 82 45.05 -38.32 57.09
CA VAL A 82 45.53 -38.49 55.71
C VAL A 82 44.65 -37.71 54.72
N VAL A 83 43.43 -37.27 55.13
CA VAL A 83 42.44 -36.62 54.24
C VAL A 83 42.26 -35.12 54.57
N GLU A 84 43.06 -34.56 55.48
CA GLU A 84 42.90 -33.23 56.06
C GLU A 84 42.95 -32.04 55.09
N GLU A 85 43.38 -32.19 53.81
CA GLU A 85 43.47 -31.09 52.80
C GLU A 85 42.24 -31.01 51.91
N THR A 86 41.03 -31.28 52.37
CA THR A 86 39.86 -31.33 51.49
C THR A 86 39.15 -29.99 51.27
N GLY A 87 39.54 -28.92 51.94
CA GLY A 87 38.87 -27.60 51.83
C GLY A 87 37.42 -27.59 52.38
N LEU A 88 36.97 -28.62 53.05
CA LEU A 88 35.63 -28.74 53.60
C LEU A 88 35.49 -27.91 54.88
N SER A 89 34.32 -27.31 55.09
CA SER A 89 34.06 -26.48 56.28
C SER A 89 33.84 -27.28 57.53
N ARG A 90 33.41 -28.54 57.41
CA ARG A 90 33.27 -29.48 58.56
C ARG A 90 33.17 -30.92 58.05
N ILE A 91 33.81 -31.83 58.75
CA ILE A 91 33.68 -33.28 58.59
C ILE A 91 33.31 -33.86 59.93
N LEU A 92 32.31 -34.75 59.96
CA LEU A 92 31.92 -35.54 61.11
C LEU A 92 32.00 -37.01 60.73
N VAL A 93 32.52 -37.82 61.63
CA VAL A 93 32.44 -39.29 61.55
C VAL A 93 31.73 -39.79 62.81
N THR A 94 30.71 -40.64 62.60
CA THR A 94 29.92 -41.20 63.71
C THR A 94 30.05 -42.70 63.76
N ASP A 95 29.77 -43.28 64.92
CA ASP A 95 29.54 -44.71 65.07
C ASP A 95 28.18 -45.13 64.52
N SER A 96 27.84 -46.44 64.64
CA SER A 96 26.57 -47.01 64.22
C SER A 96 25.35 -46.46 64.98
N ALA A 97 25.56 -45.89 66.19
CA ALA A 97 24.53 -45.30 67.05
C ALA A 97 24.37 -43.78 66.79
N GLY A 98 25.20 -43.19 65.94
CA GLY A 98 25.22 -41.76 65.64
C GLY A 98 26.02 -40.90 66.62
N LYS A 99 26.86 -41.52 67.46
CA LYS A 99 27.75 -40.81 68.33
C LYS A 99 28.96 -40.34 67.57
N VAL A 100 29.31 -39.06 67.66
CA VAL A 100 30.42 -38.43 66.93
C VAL A 100 31.76 -38.90 67.50
N LEU A 101 32.58 -39.48 66.63
CA LEU A 101 33.92 -39.97 66.91
C LEU A 101 35.01 -39.05 66.40
N TYR A 102 34.69 -38.15 65.40
CA TYR A 102 35.58 -37.20 64.82
C TYR A 102 34.86 -35.96 64.35
N ASP A 103 35.41 -34.82 64.64
CA ASP A 103 34.91 -33.49 64.19
C ASP A 103 36.12 -32.62 63.82
N THR A 104 36.11 -32.01 62.60
CA THR A 104 37.18 -31.10 62.19
C THR A 104 37.09 -29.72 62.86
N ARG A 105 36.04 -29.42 63.61
CA ARG A 105 35.92 -28.15 64.36
C ARG A 105 36.72 -28.22 65.65
N GLU A 106 37.72 -27.36 65.79
CA GLU A 106 38.51 -27.23 67.03
C GLU A 106 37.77 -26.55 68.17
N THR A 107 36.85 -25.65 67.85
CA THR A 107 36.04 -24.93 68.83
C THR A 107 34.60 -25.34 68.72
N ASN A 108 33.99 -25.75 69.83
CA ASN A 108 32.59 -26.21 69.90
C ASN A 108 32.42 -27.51 69.07
N ASP A 109 33.30 -28.46 69.24
CA ASP A 109 33.25 -29.76 68.62
C ASP A 109 32.05 -30.57 69.22
N ALA A 110 31.57 -31.51 68.42
CA ALA A 110 30.52 -32.40 68.82
C ALA A 110 31.03 -33.77 69.29
N LEU A 111 32.31 -33.88 69.55
CA LEU A 111 32.97 -35.15 69.95
C LEU A 111 32.30 -35.77 71.15
N GLY A 112 31.93 -37.02 70.99
CA GLY A 112 31.23 -37.76 72.05
C GLY A 112 29.72 -37.51 72.17
N GLU A 113 29.15 -36.51 71.48
CA GLU A 113 27.72 -36.24 71.43
C GLU A 113 27.03 -37.03 70.29
N TYR A 114 25.71 -37.14 70.37
CA TYR A 114 24.92 -37.77 69.29
C TYR A 114 24.49 -36.74 68.30
N SER A 115 24.79 -37.03 67.01
CA SER A 115 24.38 -36.15 65.92
C SER A 115 23.04 -36.57 65.31
N PHE A 116 22.09 -35.66 65.26
CA PHE A 116 20.76 -35.83 64.68
C PHE A 116 20.60 -35.12 63.33
N TYR A 117 21.70 -34.80 62.60
CA TYR A 117 21.57 -34.27 61.24
C TYR A 117 20.85 -35.27 60.37
N THR A 118 19.85 -34.81 59.61
CA THR A 118 19.01 -35.64 58.73
C THR A 118 19.86 -36.48 57.78
N GLU A 119 20.96 -35.91 57.25
CA GLU A 119 21.87 -36.56 56.35
C GLU A 119 22.62 -37.74 57.04
N ILE A 120 23.05 -37.58 58.30
CA ILE A 120 23.70 -38.65 59.06
C ILE A 120 22.70 -39.75 59.36
N VAL A 121 21.49 -39.43 59.80
CA VAL A 121 20.46 -40.42 60.10
C VAL A 121 20.15 -41.24 58.83
N GLN A 122 20.03 -40.60 57.67
CA GLN A 122 19.80 -41.32 56.42
C GLN A 122 21.00 -42.19 56.00
N ALA A 123 22.22 -41.72 56.25
CA ALA A 123 23.45 -42.53 55.99
C ALA A 123 23.47 -43.77 56.89
N LEU A 124 23.12 -43.68 58.17
CA LEU A 124 22.99 -44.82 59.07
C LEU A 124 21.88 -45.81 58.71
N LEU A 125 20.93 -45.37 57.84
CA LEU A 125 19.92 -46.24 57.22
C LEU A 125 20.39 -46.89 55.91
N GLY A 126 21.63 -46.58 55.48
CA GLY A 126 22.28 -47.19 54.31
C GLY A 126 22.14 -46.34 53.01
N ASN A 127 21.69 -45.09 53.11
CA ASN A 127 21.52 -44.23 51.96
C ASN A 127 22.68 -43.25 51.80
N ASP A 128 23.17 -43.07 50.56
CA ASP A 128 24.04 -41.96 50.25
C ASP A 128 23.17 -40.71 50.06
N VAL A 129 23.49 -39.63 50.78
CA VAL A 129 22.69 -38.40 50.76
C VAL A 129 23.52 -37.20 50.36
N PHE A 130 22.95 -36.40 49.51
CA PHE A 130 23.44 -35.06 49.16
C PHE A 130 22.31 -34.04 49.27
N SER A 131 22.60 -32.92 49.90
CA SER A 131 21.66 -31.77 50.03
C SER A 131 22.47 -30.49 49.82
N SER A 132 21.98 -29.59 48.98
CA SER A 132 22.61 -28.29 48.78
C SER A 132 21.54 -27.21 48.68
N SER A 133 21.82 -26.04 49.22
CA SER A 133 20.98 -24.85 49.14
C SER A 133 21.80 -23.59 48.98
N TYR A 134 21.31 -22.68 48.17
CA TYR A 134 21.86 -21.33 48.04
C TYR A 134 21.05 -20.41 48.97
N ARG A 135 21.71 -19.85 49.97
CA ARG A 135 21.05 -18.91 50.90
C ARG A 135 22.10 -17.94 51.49
N ASP A 136 21.69 -16.68 51.64
CA ASP A 136 22.50 -15.63 52.24
C ASP A 136 23.88 -15.44 51.58
N GLY A 137 23.94 -15.51 50.23
CA GLY A 137 25.19 -15.35 49.47
C GLY A 137 26.20 -16.47 49.63
N ALA A 138 25.76 -17.67 49.98
CA ALA A 138 26.64 -18.86 50.10
C ALA A 138 25.93 -20.14 49.64
N PHE A 139 26.69 -21.05 49.07
CA PHE A 139 26.25 -22.43 48.89
C PHE A 139 26.52 -23.22 50.16
N ARG A 140 25.47 -23.83 50.69
CA ARG A 140 25.54 -24.72 51.86
C ARG A 140 25.26 -26.13 51.39
N SER A 141 26.32 -26.90 51.17
CA SER A 141 26.25 -28.26 50.66
C SER A 141 26.55 -29.24 51.76
N ARG A 142 25.83 -30.35 51.84
CA ARG A 142 25.97 -31.40 52.81
C ARG A 142 25.91 -32.73 52.09
N ALA A 143 26.78 -33.64 52.46
CA ALA A 143 26.74 -35.01 52.00
C ALA A 143 27.01 -35.96 53.18
N ALA A 144 26.37 -37.12 53.16
CA ALA A 144 26.67 -38.17 54.11
C ALA A 144 26.59 -39.53 53.42
N SER A 145 27.50 -40.43 53.79
CA SER A 145 27.51 -41.82 53.32
C SER A 145 27.81 -42.81 54.45
N PRO A 146 27.24 -44.01 54.39
CA PRO A 146 27.49 -45.05 55.38
C PRO A 146 28.91 -45.62 55.27
N VAL A 147 29.54 -45.93 56.41
CA VAL A 147 30.76 -46.72 56.46
C VAL A 147 30.38 -48.17 56.67
N LEU A 148 30.81 -49.04 55.76
CA LEU A 148 30.44 -50.45 55.74
C LEU A 148 31.65 -51.32 56.04
N TYR A 149 31.47 -52.29 56.92
CA TYR A 149 32.40 -53.40 57.13
C TYR A 149 31.66 -54.72 57.05
N GLN A 150 32.09 -55.65 56.22
CA GLN A 150 31.40 -56.92 55.96
C GLN A 150 29.87 -56.80 55.75
N ASN A 151 29.46 -55.79 55.02
CA ASN A 151 28.08 -55.48 54.70
C ASN A 151 27.22 -55.01 55.91
N GLN A 152 27.86 -54.66 57.02
CA GLN A 152 27.19 -54.04 58.19
C GLN A 152 27.62 -52.56 58.30
N ILE A 153 26.66 -51.71 58.62
CA ILE A 153 26.93 -50.30 58.86
C ILE A 153 27.60 -50.11 60.19
N ILE A 154 28.83 -49.67 60.17
CA ILE A 154 29.65 -49.44 61.39
C ILE A 154 29.68 -47.96 61.80
N GLY A 155 29.21 -47.06 60.92
CA GLY A 155 29.11 -45.62 61.14
C GLY A 155 28.73 -44.84 59.90
N ALA A 156 28.87 -43.53 59.95
CA ALA A 156 28.61 -42.62 58.82
C ALA A 156 29.65 -41.50 58.77
N VAL A 157 29.99 -41.09 57.56
CA VAL A 157 30.77 -39.88 57.30
C VAL A 157 29.83 -38.79 56.81
N TYR A 158 29.94 -37.61 57.39
CA TYR A 158 29.22 -36.41 57.01
C TYR A 158 30.20 -35.30 56.66
N ALA A 159 29.96 -34.63 55.54
CA ALA A 159 30.73 -33.48 55.09
C ALA A 159 29.84 -32.27 54.89
N TYR A 160 30.30 -31.14 55.32
CA TYR A 160 29.66 -29.85 55.13
C TYR A 160 30.59 -28.86 54.47
N GLU A 161 30.10 -28.18 53.40
CA GLU A 161 30.84 -27.17 52.72
C GLU A 161 30.00 -25.86 52.76
N TYR A 162 30.69 -24.79 53.11
CA TYR A 162 30.14 -23.43 53.07
C TYR A 162 31.01 -22.60 52.09
N ASP A 163 30.42 -22.37 50.88
CA ASP A 163 31.15 -21.75 49.79
C ASP A 163 30.57 -20.41 49.42
N THR A 164 31.33 -19.36 49.74
CA THR A 164 31.01 -17.95 49.41
C THR A 164 31.69 -17.53 48.11
N GLU A 165 32.73 -18.21 47.65
CA GLU A 165 33.48 -17.81 46.48
C GLU A 165 32.66 -18.06 45.20
N GLN A 166 32.12 -19.28 45.03
CA GLN A 166 31.27 -19.57 43.87
C GLN A 166 29.97 -18.78 43.93
N ALA A 167 29.45 -18.47 45.13
CA ALA A 167 28.31 -17.61 45.29
C ALA A 167 28.58 -16.18 44.80
N ALA A 168 29.74 -15.58 45.15
CA ALA A 168 30.17 -14.28 44.70
C ALA A 168 30.38 -14.23 43.18
N LEU A 169 30.89 -15.29 42.58
CA LEU A 169 31.01 -15.41 41.13
C LEU A 169 29.63 -15.35 40.44
N LEU A 170 28.62 -16.05 40.97
CA LEU A 170 27.25 -15.99 40.43
C LEU A 170 26.61 -14.60 40.57
N GLU A 171 26.80 -13.94 41.71
CA GLU A 171 26.33 -12.55 41.93
C GLU A 171 27.02 -11.57 40.98
N GLY A 172 28.33 -11.75 40.75
CA GLY A 172 29.12 -11.00 39.80
C GLY A 172 28.60 -11.15 38.35
N LEU A 173 28.29 -12.39 37.96
CA LEU A 173 27.70 -12.71 36.66
C LEU A 173 26.32 -12.04 36.52
N GLN A 174 25.46 -12.13 37.55
CA GLN A 174 24.15 -11.47 37.54
C GLN A 174 24.27 -9.95 37.41
N GLY A 175 25.17 -9.32 38.15
CA GLY A 175 25.44 -7.89 38.08
C GLY A 175 25.94 -7.44 36.71
N ASN A 176 26.81 -8.26 36.04
CA ASN A 176 27.28 -7.99 34.69
C ASN A 176 26.16 -8.12 33.66
N LEU A 177 25.32 -9.18 33.77
CA LEU A 177 24.16 -9.36 32.89
C LEU A 177 23.16 -8.19 33.00
N LEU A 178 22.88 -7.73 34.21
CA LEU A 178 22.01 -6.56 34.44
C LEU A 178 22.57 -5.28 33.82
N ARG A 179 23.89 -5.00 34.00
CA ARG A 179 24.53 -3.82 33.40
C ARG A 179 24.51 -3.87 31.87
N LEU A 180 24.83 -5.04 31.28
CA LEU A 180 24.78 -5.26 29.85
C LEU A 180 23.35 -5.08 29.31
N SER A 181 22.38 -5.68 29.99
CA SER A 181 20.95 -5.58 29.64
C SER A 181 20.45 -4.15 29.67
N ALA A 182 20.85 -3.36 30.68
CA ALA A 182 20.49 -1.95 30.79
C ALA A 182 21.10 -1.15 29.61
N GLY A 183 22.36 -1.41 29.26
CA GLY A 183 23.00 -0.77 28.09
C GLY A 183 22.28 -1.10 26.78
N ILE A 184 21.97 -2.37 26.55
CA ILE A 184 21.21 -2.82 25.36
C ILE A 184 19.82 -2.15 25.33
N ALA A 185 19.12 -2.10 26.46
CA ALA A 185 17.80 -1.48 26.54
C ALA A 185 17.83 0.00 26.10
N VAL A 186 18.82 0.77 26.58
CA VAL A 186 18.97 2.19 26.19
C VAL A 186 19.22 2.33 24.68
N VAL A 187 20.16 1.55 24.14
CA VAL A 187 20.49 1.60 22.70
C VAL A 187 19.27 1.27 21.84
N VAL A 188 18.54 0.22 22.17
CA VAL A 188 17.37 -0.21 21.40
C VAL A 188 16.20 0.78 21.53
N LEU A 189 15.97 1.37 22.69
CA LEU A 189 14.97 2.42 22.87
C LEU A 189 15.29 3.66 22.04
N CYS A 190 16.54 4.10 22.01
CA CYS A 190 16.99 5.22 21.17
C CYS A 190 16.78 4.91 19.67
N LEU A 191 17.22 3.73 19.23
CA LEU A 191 17.09 3.30 17.83
C LEU A 191 15.61 3.18 17.42
N SER A 192 14.78 2.58 18.27
CA SER A 192 13.34 2.47 18.06
C SER A 192 12.68 3.84 17.93
N GLY A 193 13.05 4.79 18.79
CA GLY A 193 12.54 6.16 18.71
C GLY A 193 12.92 6.89 17.41
N LEU A 194 14.16 6.72 16.95
CA LEU A 194 14.63 7.29 15.69
C LEU A 194 13.90 6.68 14.49
N LEU A 195 13.80 5.37 14.45
CA LEU A 195 13.12 4.64 13.36
C LEU A 195 11.63 4.98 13.29
N SER A 196 10.96 5.00 14.44
CA SER A 196 9.55 5.36 14.56
C SER A 196 9.29 6.80 14.05
N ARG A 197 10.15 7.76 14.43
CA ARG A 197 10.05 9.13 13.94
C ARG A 197 10.26 9.24 12.43
N ALA A 198 11.26 8.55 11.89
CA ALA A 198 11.56 8.57 10.46
C ALA A 198 10.37 8.06 9.64
N LEU A 199 9.79 6.92 10.03
CA LEU A 199 8.65 6.32 9.36
C LEU A 199 7.38 7.19 9.48
N THR A 200 7.06 7.65 10.70
CA THR A 200 5.86 8.46 10.95
C THR A 200 5.91 9.79 10.20
N ARG A 201 7.11 10.41 10.05
CA ARG A 201 7.28 11.65 9.30
C ARG A 201 6.92 11.46 7.82
N LYS A 202 7.40 10.38 7.18
CA LYS A 202 7.10 10.07 5.77
C LYS A 202 5.60 9.84 5.54
N ILE A 203 4.97 9.05 6.40
CA ILE A 203 3.52 8.80 6.34
C ILE A 203 2.73 10.10 6.57
N GLY A 204 3.17 10.94 7.49
CA GLY A 204 2.56 12.24 7.76
C GLY A 204 2.60 13.17 6.55
N GLN A 205 3.72 13.24 5.82
CA GLN A 205 3.86 14.02 4.60
C GLN A 205 2.89 13.54 3.51
N LEU A 206 2.82 12.23 3.28
CA LEU A 206 1.88 11.65 2.32
C LEU A 206 0.42 11.93 2.71
N LEU A 207 0.08 11.77 3.98
CA LEU A 207 -1.28 12.03 4.46
C LEU A 207 -1.69 13.50 4.31
N THR A 208 -0.76 14.44 4.52
CA THR A 208 -1.00 15.86 4.30
C THR A 208 -1.28 16.14 2.82
N ALA A 209 -0.47 15.60 1.90
CA ALA A 209 -0.69 15.75 0.47
C ALA A 209 -2.04 15.17 0.02
N ILE A 210 -2.42 13.99 0.54
CA ILE A 210 -3.73 13.38 0.27
C ILE A 210 -4.87 14.29 0.73
N ARG A 211 -4.76 14.94 1.91
CA ARG A 211 -5.78 15.87 2.42
C ARG A 211 -5.92 17.10 1.56
N GLU A 212 -4.82 17.70 1.14
CA GLU A 212 -4.82 18.88 0.27
C GLU A 212 -5.43 18.57 -1.10
N VAL A 213 -5.08 17.45 -1.71
CA VAL A 213 -5.69 17.00 -2.96
C VAL A 213 -7.20 16.73 -2.80
N ARG A 214 -7.62 16.14 -1.69
CA ARG A 214 -9.04 15.94 -1.35
C ARG A 214 -9.80 17.26 -1.24
N GLU A 215 -9.16 18.32 -0.76
CA GLU A 215 -9.72 19.67 -0.64
C GLU A 215 -9.71 20.44 -1.96
N GLY A 216 -9.24 19.82 -3.05
CA GLY A 216 -9.26 20.38 -4.39
C GLY A 216 -7.94 20.99 -4.86
N ALA A 217 -6.87 20.92 -4.07
CA ALA A 217 -5.54 21.39 -4.44
C ALA A 217 -4.81 20.35 -5.31
N TYR A 218 -5.33 20.07 -6.51
CA TYR A 218 -4.79 19.02 -7.40
C TYR A 218 -3.37 19.31 -7.92
N SER A 219 -2.83 20.50 -7.71
CA SER A 219 -1.43 20.82 -8.04
C SER A 219 -0.43 20.39 -6.98
N HIS A 220 -0.90 20.03 -5.78
CA HIS A 220 -0.02 19.59 -4.68
C HIS A 220 0.53 18.19 -4.95
N ARG A 221 1.80 17.97 -4.59
CA ARG A 221 2.48 16.67 -4.73
C ARG A 221 3.04 16.22 -3.39
N ALA A 222 3.03 14.91 -3.19
CA ALA A 222 3.67 14.30 -2.03
C ALA A 222 5.19 14.23 -2.26
N GLU A 223 5.96 15.01 -1.50
CA GLU A 223 7.42 14.98 -1.52
C GLU A 223 7.92 14.07 -0.39
N VAL A 224 8.05 12.78 -0.67
CA VAL A 224 8.55 11.78 0.26
C VAL A 224 9.92 11.31 -0.20
N PRO A 225 11.00 11.68 0.53
CA PRO A 225 12.36 11.30 0.12
C PRO A 225 12.61 9.82 0.40
N GLY A 226 13.32 9.15 -0.53
CA GLY A 226 13.73 7.75 -0.40
C GLY A 226 13.47 6.91 -1.64
N ARG A 227 13.70 5.59 -1.49
CA ARG A 227 13.43 4.58 -2.51
C ARG A 227 12.69 3.37 -1.91
N ASP A 228 12.11 3.55 -0.74
CA ASP A 228 11.33 2.53 -0.04
C ASP A 228 9.87 2.49 -0.54
N GLU A 229 9.09 1.59 -0.01
CA GLU A 229 7.71 1.37 -0.39
C GLU A 229 6.82 2.61 -0.15
N ILE A 230 7.17 3.45 0.84
CA ILE A 230 6.45 4.70 1.11
C ILE A 230 6.75 5.74 0.03
N ALA A 231 7.98 5.82 -0.44
CA ALA A 231 8.35 6.69 -1.55
C ALA A 231 7.70 6.23 -2.86
N GLN A 232 7.62 4.92 -3.12
CA GLN A 232 6.90 4.36 -4.26
C GLN A 232 5.40 4.68 -4.20
N LEU A 233 4.77 4.53 -3.04
CA LEU A 233 3.37 4.89 -2.84
C LEU A 233 3.12 6.39 -3.09
N ALA A 234 4.05 7.25 -2.69
CA ALA A 234 3.98 8.69 -2.98
C ALA A 234 4.06 8.99 -4.48
N GLN A 235 4.89 8.24 -5.23
CA GLN A 235 4.98 8.38 -6.69
C GLN A 235 3.68 7.95 -7.38
N GLU A 236 3.09 6.81 -6.97
CA GLU A 236 1.79 6.37 -7.50
C GLU A 236 0.67 7.37 -7.18
N PHE A 237 0.66 7.90 -5.95
CA PHE A 237 -0.26 8.96 -5.57
C PHE A 237 -0.09 10.20 -6.45
N ASN A 238 1.15 10.64 -6.72
CA ASN A 238 1.42 11.79 -7.59
C ASN A 238 0.94 11.53 -9.03
N SER A 239 1.18 10.33 -9.58
CA SER A 239 0.68 9.93 -10.91
C SER A 239 -0.85 9.99 -11.00
N LEU A 240 -1.54 9.53 -9.96
CA LEU A 240 -3.00 9.62 -9.86
C LEU A 240 -3.47 11.08 -9.78
N THR A 241 -2.76 11.90 -9.03
CA THR A 241 -3.04 13.34 -8.88
C THR A 241 -2.85 14.09 -10.21
N ASP A 242 -1.83 13.73 -11.01
CA ASP A 242 -1.62 14.29 -12.36
C ASP A 242 -2.80 14.01 -13.28
N ARG A 243 -3.32 12.78 -13.26
CA ARG A 243 -4.51 12.41 -14.03
C ARG A 243 -5.75 13.18 -13.58
N LEU A 244 -5.94 13.31 -12.25
CA LEU A 244 -7.04 14.08 -11.69
C LEU A 244 -6.96 15.56 -12.08
N GLN A 245 -5.78 16.16 -12.01
CA GLN A 245 -5.54 17.55 -12.39
C GLN A 245 -5.84 17.77 -13.88
N THR A 246 -5.38 16.87 -14.75
CA THR A 246 -5.63 16.93 -16.19
C THR A 246 -7.12 16.84 -16.49
N THR A 247 -7.82 15.90 -15.87
CA THR A 247 -9.27 15.71 -16.02
C THR A 247 -10.05 16.93 -15.53
N GLU A 248 -9.71 17.47 -14.36
CA GLU A 248 -10.38 18.65 -13.82
C GLU A 248 -10.12 19.90 -14.66
N ASN A 249 -8.90 20.08 -15.17
CA ASN A 249 -8.59 21.19 -16.08
C ASN A 249 -9.37 21.07 -17.39
N ALA A 250 -9.49 19.88 -17.96
CA ALA A 250 -10.30 19.62 -19.15
C ALA A 250 -11.79 19.93 -18.87
N ARG A 251 -12.33 19.51 -17.72
CA ARG A 251 -13.69 19.80 -17.29
C ARG A 251 -13.95 21.29 -17.13
N ARG A 252 -13.03 22.02 -16.49
CA ARG A 252 -13.16 23.48 -16.29
C ARG A 252 -13.14 24.23 -17.64
N ARG A 253 -12.24 23.84 -18.56
CA ARG A 253 -12.20 24.41 -19.92
C ARG A 253 -13.53 24.15 -20.63
N PHE A 254 -14.02 22.91 -20.63
CA PHE A 254 -15.29 22.55 -21.26
C PHE A 254 -16.46 23.41 -20.73
N VAL A 255 -16.61 23.58 -19.41
CA VAL A 255 -17.66 24.42 -18.83
C VAL A 255 -17.50 25.90 -19.22
N SER A 256 -16.26 26.40 -19.24
CA SER A 256 -15.97 27.79 -19.66
C SER A 256 -16.34 28.01 -21.13
N ASP A 257 -15.87 27.11 -22.00
CA ASP A 257 -16.09 27.23 -23.45
C ASP A 257 -17.58 27.08 -23.80
N ALA A 258 -18.27 26.11 -23.18
CA ALA A 258 -19.73 25.97 -23.32
C ALA A 258 -20.47 27.25 -22.91
N SER A 259 -20.10 27.84 -21.78
CA SER A 259 -20.69 29.08 -21.29
C SER A 259 -20.47 30.23 -22.27
N HIS A 260 -19.31 30.34 -22.87
CA HIS A 260 -18.97 31.36 -23.87
C HIS A 260 -19.76 31.16 -25.17
N GLU A 261 -19.84 29.92 -25.69
CA GLU A 261 -20.52 29.60 -26.93
C GLU A 261 -22.07 29.70 -26.80
N LEU A 262 -22.64 29.54 -25.58
CA LEU A 262 -24.03 29.78 -25.31
C LEU A 262 -24.38 31.27 -25.12
N LYS A 263 -23.46 32.05 -24.51
CA LYS A 263 -23.68 33.47 -24.22
C LYS A 263 -23.77 34.34 -25.48
N THR A 264 -22.95 33.98 -26.50
CA THR A 264 -22.88 34.77 -27.75
C THR A 264 -24.19 34.79 -28.52
N PRO A 265 -24.84 33.66 -28.91
CA PRO A 265 -26.11 33.65 -29.61
C PRO A 265 -27.25 34.29 -28.77
N LEU A 266 -27.21 34.05 -27.44
CA LEU A 266 -28.21 34.64 -26.54
C LEU A 266 -28.12 36.19 -26.53
N ALA A 267 -26.89 36.74 -26.54
CA ALA A 267 -26.68 38.17 -26.61
C ALA A 267 -27.11 38.74 -27.96
N ALA A 268 -26.91 38.03 -29.07
CA ALA A 268 -27.36 38.44 -30.42
C ALA A 268 -28.91 38.46 -30.48
N ILE A 269 -29.58 37.40 -30.02
CA ILE A 269 -31.03 37.32 -29.93
C ILE A 269 -31.58 38.52 -29.12
N ARG A 270 -30.98 38.79 -27.96
CA ARG A 270 -31.40 39.92 -27.10
C ARG A 270 -31.20 41.26 -27.80
N LEU A 271 -30.08 41.50 -28.46
CA LEU A 271 -29.78 42.74 -29.18
C LEU A 271 -30.79 42.98 -30.32
N LEU A 272 -31.07 41.97 -31.13
CA LEU A 272 -32.07 42.04 -32.20
C LEU A 272 -33.47 42.28 -31.67
N THR A 273 -33.86 41.61 -30.57
CA THR A 273 -35.14 41.83 -29.91
C THR A 273 -35.26 43.25 -29.35
N ASP A 274 -34.21 43.74 -28.64
CA ASP A 274 -34.18 45.11 -28.11
C ASP A 274 -34.25 46.12 -29.26
N SER A 275 -33.61 45.88 -30.39
CA SER A 275 -33.64 46.74 -31.60
C SER A 275 -35.07 46.80 -32.18
N ILE A 276 -35.78 45.67 -32.26
CA ILE A 276 -37.18 45.64 -32.73
C ILE A 276 -38.09 46.43 -31.79
N LEU A 277 -37.92 46.29 -30.48
CA LEU A 277 -38.79 46.90 -29.48
C LEU A 277 -38.55 48.39 -29.25
N GLN A 278 -37.32 48.89 -29.50
CA GLN A 278 -36.94 50.30 -29.25
C GLN A 278 -37.07 51.18 -30.46
N THR A 279 -37.26 50.64 -31.67
CA THR A 279 -37.40 51.42 -32.93
C THR A 279 -38.88 51.67 -33.20
N GLU A 280 -39.33 52.95 -33.06
CA GLU A 280 -40.76 53.34 -33.22
C GLU A 280 -41.32 53.13 -34.62
N ASN A 281 -40.50 53.15 -35.67
CA ASN A 281 -40.90 52.98 -37.08
C ASN A 281 -39.93 52.08 -37.82
N ILE A 282 -39.77 50.82 -37.40
CA ILE A 282 -38.98 49.85 -38.15
C ILE A 282 -39.78 49.38 -39.38
N ASP A 283 -39.15 49.31 -40.50
CA ASP A 283 -39.83 48.85 -41.73
C ASP A 283 -40.08 47.31 -41.64
N PRO A 284 -41.14 46.81 -42.32
CA PRO A 284 -41.51 45.41 -42.31
C PRO A 284 -40.43 44.43 -42.82
N GLU A 285 -39.54 44.89 -43.72
CA GLU A 285 -38.49 44.09 -44.31
C GLU A 285 -37.34 43.87 -43.30
N THR A 286 -36.87 44.94 -42.66
CA THR A 286 -35.89 44.90 -41.59
C THR A 286 -36.42 44.11 -40.38
N THR A 287 -37.72 44.21 -40.03
CA THR A 287 -38.32 43.38 -38.98
C THR A 287 -38.28 41.90 -39.35
N ARG A 288 -38.56 41.55 -40.61
CA ARG A 288 -38.50 40.17 -41.07
C ARG A 288 -37.06 39.61 -41.05
N GLU A 289 -36.07 40.43 -41.46
CA GLU A 289 -34.65 40.06 -41.34
C GLU A 289 -34.26 39.80 -39.87
N PHE A 290 -34.58 40.71 -38.97
CA PHE A 290 -34.25 40.52 -37.55
C PHE A 290 -34.92 39.28 -36.93
N VAL A 291 -36.16 38.99 -37.28
CA VAL A 291 -36.86 37.77 -36.84
C VAL A 291 -36.23 36.52 -37.46
N ALA A 292 -35.80 36.58 -38.72
CA ALA A 292 -35.07 35.46 -39.34
C ALA A 292 -33.71 35.20 -38.66
N ASP A 293 -32.96 36.26 -38.34
CA ASP A 293 -31.70 36.18 -37.62
C ASP A 293 -31.88 35.65 -36.21
N ILE A 294 -32.94 36.07 -35.48
CA ILE A 294 -33.32 35.49 -34.18
C ILE A 294 -33.57 33.98 -34.32
N GLY A 295 -34.32 33.59 -35.38
CA GLY A 295 -34.61 32.18 -35.66
C GLY A 295 -33.33 31.38 -35.90
N ALA A 296 -32.39 31.90 -36.71
CA ALA A 296 -31.13 31.24 -36.98
C ALA A 296 -30.23 31.07 -35.75
N GLU A 297 -30.18 32.09 -34.86
CA GLU A 297 -29.43 31.99 -33.60
C GLU A 297 -30.08 31.04 -32.59
N ALA A 298 -31.45 30.98 -32.57
CA ALA A 298 -32.16 30.00 -31.73
C ALA A 298 -31.90 28.55 -32.19
N GLU A 299 -31.93 28.29 -33.52
CA GLU A 299 -31.56 26.96 -34.05
C GLU A 299 -30.09 26.60 -33.74
N ARG A 300 -29.20 27.59 -33.81
CA ARG A 300 -27.78 27.39 -33.44
C ARG A 300 -27.65 27.03 -31.95
N LEU A 301 -28.39 27.71 -31.07
CA LEU A 301 -28.40 27.41 -29.63
C LEU A 301 -28.92 26.00 -29.37
N SER A 302 -29.98 25.57 -30.07
CA SER A 302 -30.52 24.21 -29.99
C SER A 302 -29.44 23.16 -30.35
N ARG A 303 -28.75 23.35 -31.48
CA ARG A 303 -27.66 22.46 -31.90
C ARG A 303 -26.54 22.40 -30.87
N ILE A 304 -26.10 23.52 -30.29
CA ILE A 304 -25.06 23.53 -29.24
C ILE A 304 -25.52 22.74 -28.02
N THR A 305 -26.77 22.91 -27.58
CA THR A 305 -27.29 22.19 -26.41
C THR A 305 -27.43 20.69 -26.65
N GLU A 306 -27.86 20.27 -27.84
CA GLU A 306 -27.89 18.85 -28.25
C GLU A 306 -26.51 18.22 -28.29
N ASP A 307 -25.52 18.91 -28.90
CA ASP A 307 -24.13 18.46 -28.93
C ASP A 307 -23.52 18.31 -27.51
N LEU A 308 -23.81 19.29 -26.62
CA LEU A 308 -23.37 19.23 -25.22
C LEU A 308 -24.02 18.07 -24.45
N LEU A 309 -25.30 17.83 -24.62
CA LEU A 309 -25.99 16.70 -24.02
C LEU A 309 -25.41 15.35 -24.51
N ARG A 310 -25.09 15.29 -25.81
CA ARG A 310 -24.47 14.09 -26.39
C ARG A 310 -23.07 13.85 -25.82
N LEU A 311 -22.24 14.89 -25.73
CA LEU A 311 -20.91 14.77 -25.11
C LEU A 311 -21.00 14.36 -23.63
N THR A 312 -21.94 14.90 -22.87
CA THR A 312 -22.12 14.50 -21.45
C THR A 312 -22.56 13.05 -21.32
N ARG A 313 -23.39 12.52 -22.22
CA ARG A 313 -23.74 11.08 -22.26
C ARG A 313 -22.52 10.23 -22.64
N LEU A 314 -21.74 10.67 -23.61
CA LEU A 314 -20.49 10.02 -23.96
C LEU A 314 -19.53 9.98 -22.75
N ASP A 315 -19.32 11.10 -22.07
CA ASP A 315 -18.40 11.18 -20.90
C ASP A 315 -18.88 10.31 -19.72
N SER A 316 -20.20 10.22 -19.50
CA SER A 316 -20.77 9.39 -18.42
C SER A 316 -20.82 7.90 -18.74
N GLY A 317 -20.45 7.49 -19.95
CA GLY A 317 -20.52 6.08 -20.38
C GLY A 317 -21.94 5.55 -20.60
N VAL A 318 -22.97 6.42 -20.52
CA VAL A 318 -24.36 6.06 -20.83
C VAL A 318 -24.52 6.06 -22.35
N MET A 319 -24.30 4.90 -22.95
CA MET A 319 -24.45 4.68 -24.39
C MET A 319 -25.53 3.63 -24.64
N GLU A 320 -26.16 3.72 -25.80
CA GLU A 320 -27.01 2.63 -26.24
C GLU A 320 -26.23 1.32 -26.38
N PRO A 321 -26.84 0.17 -26.05
CA PRO A 321 -26.18 -1.09 -26.23
C PRO A 321 -25.79 -1.26 -27.72
N PRO A 322 -24.51 -1.60 -28.01
CA PRO A 322 -24.08 -1.74 -29.38
C PRO A 322 -24.71 -2.98 -30.02
N ALA A 323 -25.11 -2.83 -31.28
CA ALA A 323 -25.56 -3.92 -32.13
C ALA A 323 -24.63 -4.04 -33.34
N VAL A 324 -24.67 -5.16 -34.03
CA VAL A 324 -24.03 -5.28 -35.33
C VAL A 324 -24.88 -4.55 -36.36
N VAL A 325 -24.37 -3.44 -36.88
CA VAL A 325 -25.09 -2.55 -37.82
C VAL A 325 -24.38 -2.54 -39.16
N ASP A 326 -25.15 -2.71 -40.23
CA ASP A 326 -24.67 -2.43 -41.61
C ASP A 326 -24.63 -0.92 -41.82
N VAL A 327 -23.44 -0.40 -42.16
CA VAL A 327 -23.18 1.04 -42.34
C VAL A 327 -23.83 1.57 -43.60
N LEU A 328 -23.94 0.77 -44.66
CA LEU A 328 -24.43 1.22 -45.97
C LEU A 328 -25.85 1.82 -45.94
N PRO A 329 -26.85 1.19 -45.33
CA PRO A 329 -28.21 1.80 -45.26
C PRO A 329 -28.24 3.12 -44.51
N VAL A 330 -27.36 3.30 -43.51
CA VAL A 330 -27.23 4.55 -42.74
C VAL A 330 -26.55 5.63 -43.59
N LEU A 331 -25.48 5.25 -44.31
CA LEU A 331 -24.80 6.14 -45.28
C LEU A 331 -25.80 6.65 -46.31
N GLU A 332 -26.58 5.77 -46.97
CA GLU A 332 -27.57 6.14 -47.94
C GLU A 332 -28.65 7.12 -47.39
N GLN A 333 -29.07 6.92 -46.13
CA GLN A 333 -29.99 7.79 -45.47
C GLN A 333 -29.40 9.21 -45.30
N VAL A 334 -28.17 9.33 -44.83
CA VAL A 334 -27.47 10.61 -44.63
C VAL A 334 -27.23 11.28 -45.98
N MET A 335 -26.79 10.52 -46.99
CA MET A 335 -26.53 11.06 -48.31
C MET A 335 -27.80 11.65 -48.97
N ARG A 336 -28.95 10.98 -48.84
CA ARG A 336 -30.24 11.52 -49.31
C ARG A 336 -30.60 12.84 -48.62
N MET A 337 -30.40 12.94 -47.29
CA MET A 337 -30.66 14.13 -46.52
C MET A 337 -29.71 15.29 -46.93
N MET A 338 -28.41 14.99 -47.00
CA MET A 338 -27.39 15.97 -47.32
C MET A 338 -27.38 16.42 -48.77
N SER A 339 -27.97 15.66 -49.69
CA SER A 339 -28.04 16.02 -51.13
C SER A 339 -28.80 17.34 -51.35
N LEU A 340 -29.87 17.61 -50.60
CA LEU A 340 -30.60 18.89 -50.68
C LEU A 340 -29.73 20.09 -50.24
N VAL A 341 -29.02 19.92 -49.11
CA VAL A 341 -28.10 20.95 -48.55
C VAL A 341 -26.93 21.21 -49.47
N ALA A 342 -26.39 20.15 -50.03
CA ALA A 342 -25.28 20.23 -51.00
C ALA A 342 -25.73 20.94 -52.31
N GLN A 343 -26.94 20.63 -52.79
CA GLN A 343 -27.53 21.27 -54.01
C GLN A 343 -27.75 22.76 -53.78
N GLU A 344 -28.31 23.16 -52.64
CA GLU A 344 -28.51 24.58 -52.28
C GLU A 344 -27.18 25.36 -52.29
N LYS A 345 -26.10 24.68 -51.90
CA LYS A 345 -24.75 25.27 -51.88
C LYS A 345 -23.99 25.15 -53.20
N GLY A 346 -24.56 24.47 -54.20
CA GLY A 346 -23.93 24.22 -55.50
C GLY A 346 -22.75 23.23 -55.42
N THR A 347 -22.75 22.29 -54.44
CA THR A 347 -21.73 21.27 -54.26
C THR A 347 -22.27 19.92 -54.70
N GLU A 348 -21.50 19.16 -55.49
CA GLU A 348 -21.85 17.82 -55.91
C GLU A 348 -21.52 16.83 -54.79
N LEU A 349 -22.50 16.04 -54.36
CA LEU A 349 -22.30 15.04 -53.31
C LEU A 349 -22.42 13.63 -53.89
N THR A 350 -21.34 12.86 -53.86
CA THR A 350 -21.27 11.49 -54.38
C THR A 350 -20.86 10.48 -53.33
N TYR A 351 -21.29 9.24 -53.47
CA TYR A 351 -20.81 8.15 -52.60
C TYR A 351 -20.54 6.87 -53.42
N ARG A 352 -19.66 6.03 -52.90
CA ARG A 352 -19.41 4.66 -53.36
C ARG A 352 -19.29 3.73 -52.18
N SER A 353 -19.73 2.48 -52.37
CA SER A 353 -19.59 1.46 -51.35
C SER A 353 -19.12 0.16 -51.99
N GLU A 354 -18.21 -0.54 -51.31
CA GLU A 354 -17.68 -1.82 -51.72
C GLU A 354 -17.67 -2.84 -50.57
N GLY A 355 -18.27 -4.01 -50.78
CA GLY A 355 -18.31 -5.07 -49.76
C GLY A 355 -19.36 -4.90 -48.69
N THR A 356 -19.38 -5.85 -47.74
CA THR A 356 -20.25 -5.82 -46.57
C THR A 356 -19.58 -5.07 -45.42
N CYS A 357 -20.13 -3.93 -45.02
CA CYS A 357 -19.53 -3.03 -44.04
C CYS A 357 -20.34 -3.02 -42.73
N THR A 358 -20.14 -4.07 -41.91
CA THR A 358 -20.82 -4.23 -40.61
C THR A 358 -19.88 -3.91 -39.47
N VAL A 359 -20.38 -3.14 -38.50
CA VAL A 359 -19.63 -2.69 -37.31
C VAL A 359 -20.45 -2.84 -36.04
N LEU A 360 -19.81 -2.86 -34.89
CA LEU A 360 -20.46 -2.91 -33.58
C LEU A 360 -20.68 -1.48 -33.04
N ALA A 361 -21.86 -0.93 -33.28
CA ALA A 361 -22.24 0.42 -32.87
C ALA A 361 -23.78 0.55 -32.79
N SER A 362 -24.30 1.72 -32.39
CA SER A 362 -25.71 2.03 -32.61
C SER A 362 -25.91 2.68 -33.97
N ARG A 363 -27.13 2.57 -34.52
CA ARG A 363 -27.47 3.21 -35.80
C ARG A 363 -27.33 4.74 -35.72
N ASP A 364 -27.71 5.32 -34.56
CA ASP A 364 -27.63 6.76 -34.34
C ASP A 364 -26.18 7.26 -34.24
N GLU A 365 -25.27 6.46 -33.68
CA GLU A 365 -23.84 6.80 -33.66
C GLU A 365 -23.26 6.85 -35.07
N ILE A 366 -23.54 5.85 -35.89
CA ILE A 366 -23.07 5.81 -37.26
C ILE A 366 -23.66 6.98 -38.08
N HIS A 367 -24.97 7.23 -37.94
CA HIS A 367 -25.64 8.35 -38.57
C HIS A 367 -24.96 9.67 -38.22
N GLN A 368 -24.68 9.90 -36.94
CA GLN A 368 -24.04 11.14 -36.46
C GLN A 368 -22.61 11.30 -36.99
N ILE A 369 -21.83 10.24 -37.03
CA ILE A 369 -20.46 10.28 -37.56
C ILE A 369 -20.49 10.67 -39.03
N ILE A 370 -21.30 9.99 -39.83
CA ILE A 370 -21.41 10.26 -41.27
C ILE A 370 -21.94 11.68 -41.50
N TYR A 371 -22.98 12.08 -40.75
CA TYR A 371 -23.58 13.42 -40.84
C TYR A 371 -22.53 14.51 -40.54
N ASN A 372 -21.83 14.44 -39.40
CA ASN A 372 -20.88 15.46 -38.97
C ASN A 372 -19.70 15.62 -39.99
N LEU A 373 -19.20 14.50 -40.51
CA LEU A 373 -18.12 14.53 -41.49
C LEU A 373 -18.60 15.10 -42.84
N THR A 374 -19.79 14.67 -43.32
CA THR A 374 -20.35 15.14 -44.60
C THR A 374 -20.79 16.59 -44.51
N ASP A 375 -21.41 17.02 -43.42
CA ASP A 375 -21.82 18.41 -43.17
C ASP A 375 -20.59 19.33 -43.16
N ASN A 376 -19.51 18.94 -42.49
CA ASN A 376 -18.24 19.67 -42.54
C ASN A 376 -17.67 19.76 -43.98
N ALA A 377 -17.62 18.64 -44.68
CA ALA A 377 -17.12 18.61 -46.06
C ALA A 377 -17.93 19.53 -47.00
N VAL A 378 -19.24 19.50 -46.91
CA VAL A 378 -20.12 20.37 -47.67
C VAL A 378 -19.93 21.82 -47.22
N LYS A 379 -19.86 22.13 -45.94
CA LYS A 379 -19.69 23.50 -45.40
C LYS A 379 -18.40 24.19 -45.87
N TYR A 380 -17.29 23.47 -45.91
CA TYR A 380 -16.00 24.05 -46.22
C TYR A 380 -15.60 23.92 -47.68
N SER A 381 -16.43 23.28 -48.50
CA SER A 381 -16.25 23.21 -49.96
C SER A 381 -16.78 24.46 -50.67
N PRO A 382 -16.08 25.01 -51.69
CA PRO A 382 -16.60 26.08 -52.50
C PRO A 382 -17.73 25.59 -53.42
N PRO A 383 -18.61 26.52 -53.93
CA PRO A 383 -19.57 26.16 -54.95
C PRO A 383 -18.91 25.59 -56.21
N GLY A 384 -19.51 24.59 -56.82
CA GLY A 384 -18.99 23.89 -58.01
C GLY A 384 -17.97 22.78 -57.65
N SER A 385 -17.73 22.49 -56.37
CA SER A 385 -16.83 21.41 -55.93
C SER A 385 -17.59 20.10 -55.72
N THR A 386 -16.82 19.02 -55.55
CA THR A 386 -17.36 17.67 -55.32
C THR A 386 -16.93 17.18 -53.89
N VAL A 387 -17.88 16.67 -53.12
CA VAL A 387 -17.63 15.93 -51.91
C VAL A 387 -17.86 14.45 -52.18
N GLN A 388 -16.85 13.61 -51.90
CA GLN A 388 -16.92 12.18 -52.14
C GLN A 388 -16.87 11.40 -50.81
N VAL A 389 -17.86 10.53 -50.61
CA VAL A 389 -17.89 9.60 -49.46
C VAL A 389 -17.62 8.18 -49.97
N SER A 390 -16.64 7.48 -49.34
CA SER A 390 -16.35 6.10 -49.75
C SER A 390 -16.42 5.21 -48.52
N LEU A 391 -17.11 4.07 -48.67
CA LEU A 391 -17.28 3.06 -47.66
C LEU A 391 -16.79 1.70 -48.20
N PHE A 392 -15.81 1.10 -47.56
CA PHE A 392 -15.26 -0.16 -48.03
C PHE A 392 -14.68 -0.97 -46.88
N ARG A 393 -14.53 -2.28 -47.11
CA ARG A 393 -13.86 -3.17 -46.19
C ARG A 393 -12.40 -3.36 -46.60
N GLU A 394 -11.49 -3.16 -45.64
CA GLU A 394 -10.05 -3.40 -45.82
C GLU A 394 -9.60 -4.41 -44.75
N GLY A 395 -9.45 -5.67 -45.15
CA GLY A 395 -9.14 -6.77 -44.23
C GLY A 395 -10.19 -6.93 -43.11
N ASP A 396 -9.78 -6.75 -41.84
CA ASP A 396 -10.65 -6.84 -40.67
C ASP A 396 -11.20 -5.47 -40.22
N GLN A 397 -11.13 -4.47 -41.08
CA GLN A 397 -11.62 -3.11 -40.79
C GLN A 397 -12.66 -2.66 -41.80
N VAL A 398 -13.62 -1.89 -41.33
CA VAL A 398 -14.53 -1.08 -42.15
C VAL A 398 -13.96 0.33 -42.18
N VAL A 399 -13.77 0.86 -43.39
CA VAL A 399 -13.18 2.19 -43.63
C VAL A 399 -14.24 3.08 -44.28
N LEU A 400 -14.45 4.24 -43.65
CA LEU A 400 -15.26 5.34 -44.19
C LEU A 400 -14.30 6.51 -44.47
N THR A 401 -14.28 7.00 -45.73
CA THR A 401 -13.56 8.22 -46.08
C THR A 401 -14.54 9.29 -46.52
N VAL A 402 -14.34 10.54 -46.09
CA VAL A 402 -15.05 11.72 -46.59
C VAL A 402 -13.99 12.68 -47.10
N GLU A 403 -14.04 12.94 -48.40
CA GLU A 403 -13.08 13.78 -49.15
C GLU A 403 -13.80 15.03 -49.65
N ASP A 404 -13.18 16.17 -49.41
CA ASP A 404 -13.65 17.47 -49.93
C ASP A 404 -12.60 18.16 -50.84
N ASN A 405 -13.03 19.13 -51.59
CA ASN A 405 -12.19 20.00 -52.42
C ASN A 405 -12.13 21.45 -51.87
N GLY A 406 -12.20 21.56 -50.53
CA GLY A 406 -12.14 22.83 -49.81
C GLY A 406 -10.74 23.44 -49.73
N ALA A 407 -10.59 24.38 -48.80
CA ALA A 407 -9.33 25.06 -48.58
C ALA A 407 -8.26 24.19 -47.89
N GLY A 408 -8.64 22.98 -47.44
CA GLY A 408 -7.78 22.15 -46.59
C GLY A 408 -7.69 22.68 -45.16
N ILE A 409 -6.84 22.05 -44.36
CA ILE A 409 -6.64 22.35 -42.93
C ILE A 409 -5.16 22.73 -42.74
N PRO A 410 -4.83 23.88 -42.10
CA PRO A 410 -3.44 24.21 -41.78
C PRO A 410 -2.76 23.05 -41.01
N GLU A 411 -1.51 22.74 -41.35
CA GLU A 411 -0.78 21.61 -40.75
C GLU A 411 -0.68 21.72 -39.24
N GLU A 412 -0.54 22.94 -38.70
CA GLU A 412 -0.51 23.21 -37.24
C GLU A 412 -1.84 22.94 -36.53
N ASP A 413 -2.95 22.95 -37.27
CA ASP A 413 -4.30 22.76 -36.75
C ASP A 413 -4.76 21.28 -36.81
N LEU A 414 -4.19 20.46 -37.70
CA LEU A 414 -4.57 19.06 -37.91
C LEU A 414 -4.63 18.25 -36.60
N PRO A 415 -3.67 18.35 -35.63
CA PRO A 415 -3.73 17.63 -34.40
C PRO A 415 -4.87 18.07 -33.47
N ARG A 416 -5.39 19.28 -33.69
CA ARG A 416 -6.31 19.97 -32.80
C ARG A 416 -7.76 20.02 -33.24
N ILE A 417 -8.04 19.74 -34.51
CA ILE A 417 -9.41 19.86 -35.07
C ILE A 417 -10.44 18.95 -34.38
N PHE A 418 -10.00 17.91 -33.66
CA PHE A 418 -10.83 17.03 -32.88
C PHE A 418 -10.98 17.48 -31.40
N GLU A 419 -10.34 18.60 -31.00
CA GLU A 419 -10.54 19.17 -29.66
C GLU A 419 -11.92 19.82 -29.58
N ARG A 420 -12.56 19.74 -28.42
CA ARG A 420 -13.88 20.34 -28.18
C ARG A 420 -13.81 21.86 -28.33
N PHE A 421 -14.78 22.45 -29.04
CA PHE A 421 -14.88 23.89 -29.39
C PHE A 421 -13.74 24.44 -30.22
N TYR A 422 -12.85 23.59 -30.75
CA TYR A 422 -11.76 24.02 -31.58
C TYR A 422 -12.24 24.43 -32.98
N ARG A 423 -11.66 25.50 -33.51
CA ARG A 423 -11.97 26.05 -34.84
C ARG A 423 -10.75 26.74 -35.41
N VAL A 424 -10.37 26.45 -36.65
CA VAL A 424 -9.25 27.04 -37.37
C VAL A 424 -9.48 28.54 -37.55
N ASP A 425 -10.68 28.96 -37.97
CA ASP A 425 -11.08 30.36 -38.11
C ASP A 425 -12.42 30.60 -37.40
N LYS A 426 -12.37 31.32 -36.27
CA LYS A 426 -13.56 31.60 -35.45
C LYS A 426 -14.61 32.49 -36.16
N ALA A 427 -14.18 33.42 -37.04
CA ALA A 427 -15.07 34.34 -37.69
C ALA A 427 -15.83 33.66 -38.84
N ARG A 428 -15.11 33.01 -39.75
CA ARG A 428 -15.67 32.30 -40.90
C ARG A 428 -16.53 31.11 -40.50
N SER A 429 -16.12 30.39 -39.48
CA SER A 429 -16.84 29.21 -38.96
C SER A 429 -18.14 29.59 -38.20
N ARG A 430 -18.22 30.81 -37.61
CA ARG A 430 -19.49 31.33 -37.02
C ARG A 430 -20.51 31.65 -38.13
N ALA A 431 -20.11 32.27 -39.21
CA ALA A 431 -20.99 32.51 -40.33
C ALA A 431 -21.52 31.23 -40.98
N ALA A 432 -20.76 30.15 -40.93
CA ALA A 432 -21.14 28.82 -41.40
C ALA A 432 -21.94 27.99 -40.36
N GLY A 433 -22.27 28.53 -39.18
CA GLY A 433 -23.09 27.88 -38.15
C GLY A 433 -22.45 26.68 -37.43
N GLY A 434 -21.11 26.55 -37.49
CA GLY A 434 -20.41 25.45 -36.84
C GLY A 434 -20.38 25.60 -35.29
N THR A 435 -20.52 24.53 -34.53
CA THR A 435 -20.44 24.50 -33.06
C THR A 435 -19.01 24.25 -32.53
N GLY A 436 -18.12 23.66 -33.37
CA GLY A 436 -16.80 23.18 -32.95
C GLY A 436 -16.86 21.90 -32.08
N LEU A 437 -18.02 21.27 -32.00
CA LEU A 437 -18.23 20.04 -31.24
C LEU A 437 -18.37 18.81 -32.13
N GLY A 438 -18.78 18.96 -33.40
CA GLY A 438 -19.07 17.83 -34.30
C GLY A 438 -17.91 16.87 -34.49
N LEU A 439 -16.68 17.35 -34.75
CA LEU A 439 -15.50 16.50 -34.91
C LEU A 439 -15.06 15.86 -33.58
N ALA A 440 -15.23 16.54 -32.46
CA ALA A 440 -14.97 15.95 -31.14
C ALA A 440 -15.93 14.81 -30.83
N ILE A 441 -17.23 14.98 -31.18
CA ILE A 441 -18.23 13.90 -31.05
C ILE A 441 -17.86 12.72 -31.94
N VAL A 442 -17.40 12.97 -33.19
CA VAL A 442 -16.93 11.90 -34.08
C VAL A 442 -15.81 11.11 -33.42
N ARG A 443 -14.75 11.78 -32.97
CA ARG A 443 -13.60 11.12 -32.33
C ARG A 443 -14.03 10.33 -31.10
N ASP A 444 -14.71 10.98 -30.16
CA ASP A 444 -15.11 10.36 -28.88
C ASP A 444 -16.02 9.12 -29.14
N THR A 445 -16.91 9.17 -30.14
CA THR A 445 -17.78 8.05 -30.50
C THR A 445 -17.02 6.91 -31.16
N VAL A 446 -16.14 7.21 -32.13
CA VAL A 446 -15.34 6.22 -32.85
C VAL A 446 -14.38 5.49 -31.91
N GLU A 447 -13.63 6.22 -31.08
CA GLU A 447 -12.68 5.65 -30.13
C GLU A 447 -13.36 4.75 -29.11
N LYS A 448 -14.54 5.12 -28.60
CA LYS A 448 -15.31 4.27 -27.68
C LYS A 448 -15.80 2.97 -28.28
N ARG A 449 -15.92 2.90 -29.59
CA ARG A 449 -16.26 1.68 -30.33
C ARG A 449 -15.03 0.93 -30.82
N GLY A 450 -13.82 1.30 -30.35
CA GLY A 450 -12.55 0.65 -30.70
C GLY A 450 -12.05 0.98 -32.11
N GLY A 451 -12.55 2.06 -32.70
CA GLY A 451 -12.10 2.55 -33.99
C GLY A 451 -11.10 3.71 -33.86
N THR A 452 -10.66 4.22 -35.01
CA THR A 452 -9.79 5.39 -35.12
C THR A 452 -10.34 6.39 -36.14
N VAL A 453 -10.08 7.67 -35.93
CA VAL A 453 -10.39 8.73 -36.89
C VAL A 453 -9.16 9.59 -37.13
N GLU A 454 -8.87 9.87 -38.40
CA GLU A 454 -7.75 10.66 -38.84
C GLU A 454 -8.20 11.72 -39.87
N ALA A 455 -7.47 12.82 -39.94
CA ALA A 455 -7.66 13.83 -40.95
C ALA A 455 -6.32 14.15 -41.62
N ALA A 456 -6.37 14.37 -42.91
CA ALA A 456 -5.20 14.77 -43.70
C ALA A 456 -5.61 15.72 -44.82
N ASN A 457 -4.66 16.51 -45.34
CA ASN A 457 -4.86 17.30 -46.54
C ASN A 457 -4.65 16.44 -47.80
N ARG A 458 -5.46 16.68 -48.82
CA ARG A 458 -5.36 15.98 -50.11
C ARG A 458 -4.30 16.63 -51.00
N PRO A 459 -3.54 15.83 -51.77
CA PRO A 459 -2.72 16.39 -52.88
C PRO A 459 -3.63 17.10 -53.88
N GLY A 460 -3.44 18.40 -54.03
CA GLY A 460 -4.29 19.20 -54.92
C GLY A 460 -5.36 20.08 -54.26
N GLY A 461 -5.48 20.04 -52.96
CA GLY A 461 -6.38 20.87 -52.14
C GLY A 461 -7.57 20.07 -51.57
N GLY A 462 -8.10 20.58 -50.45
CA GLY A 462 -9.14 19.93 -49.67
C GLY A 462 -8.63 19.04 -48.57
N ALA A 463 -9.55 18.47 -47.81
CA ALA A 463 -9.24 17.56 -46.71
C ALA A 463 -9.86 16.17 -46.96
N VAL A 464 -9.28 15.18 -46.28
CA VAL A 464 -9.82 13.80 -46.18
C VAL A 464 -9.91 13.41 -44.72
N PHE A 465 -11.09 12.98 -44.32
CA PHE A 465 -11.35 12.38 -43.02
C PHE A 465 -11.50 10.88 -43.22
N THR A 466 -10.76 10.07 -42.44
CA THR A 466 -10.78 8.62 -42.53
C THR A 466 -11.16 8.06 -41.18
N VAL A 467 -12.25 7.30 -41.15
CA VAL A 467 -12.70 6.55 -39.96
C VAL A 467 -12.49 5.07 -40.20
N ARG A 468 -11.91 4.36 -39.25
CA ARG A 468 -11.71 2.92 -39.28
C ARG A 468 -12.36 2.29 -38.07
N TRP A 469 -13.18 1.25 -38.30
CA TRP A 469 -13.77 0.42 -37.25
C TRP A 469 -13.39 -1.05 -37.42
N PRO A 470 -13.31 -1.84 -36.34
CA PRO A 470 -13.23 -3.28 -36.45
C PRO A 470 -14.45 -3.85 -37.19
N TRP A 471 -14.23 -4.61 -38.25
CA TRP A 471 -15.30 -5.32 -38.93
C TRP A 471 -15.92 -6.39 -38.01
N ARG A 472 -17.21 -6.58 -38.11
CA ARG A 472 -17.94 -7.63 -37.39
C ARG A 472 -18.78 -8.46 -38.38
N GLU A 473 -18.72 -9.76 -38.26
CA GLU A 473 -19.56 -10.63 -39.05
C GLU A 473 -21.03 -10.34 -38.74
N GLY A 474 -21.80 -10.06 -39.78
CA GLY A 474 -23.24 -9.78 -39.63
C GLY A 474 -23.92 -11.07 -39.15
N GLY A 475 -24.32 -11.13 -37.89
CA GLY A 475 -25.20 -12.20 -37.44
C GLY A 475 -26.53 -12.03 -38.13
N GLY A 476 -26.84 -12.99 -39.01
CA GLY A 476 -28.14 -13.06 -39.63
C GLY A 476 -29.22 -13.05 -38.54
N GLN A 477 -30.12 -12.09 -38.62
CA GLN A 477 -31.37 -12.16 -37.84
C GLN A 477 -32.11 -13.40 -38.32
N THR A 478 -32.12 -14.42 -37.44
CA THR A 478 -33.17 -15.46 -37.47
C THR A 478 -34.34 -14.97 -36.63
#